data_91415831eb1b5ff3eac4d90114f5d39e
#
_entry.id   91415831eb1b5ff3eac4d90114f5d39e
#
_cell.length_a   1.000
_cell.length_b   1.000
_cell.length_c   1.000
_cell.angle_alpha   90.00
_cell.angle_beta   90.00
_cell.angle_gamma   90.00
#
_symmetry.space_group_name_H-M   'P 1'
#
loop_
_entity.id
_entity.type
_entity.pdbx_description
1 polymer ?
#
loop_
_entity_poly.entity_id
_entity_poly.type
_entity_poly.pdbx_seq_one_letter_code
_entity_poly.pdbx_strand_id
1 'polypeptide(L)'
;MNCAKAIKKIEKYLGIKVDIDDHGRCWFQYEDKICSFFANGTTDVNKGDITCMRVRRAGDEDDPYTDYFAGYFVDNVTQLIHACKPPEPKYKPGQLVRGKDNKRAKRWGFAGKVGLVTDAGSGQARVLWNGEEPTRSYFSERDLELVSG
;
A
#
# COMPACT_ATOMS: atom_id res chain seq x y z
N MET A 1 10.63 6.00 10.13
CA MET A 1 11.47 4.88 9.67
C MET A 1 12.86 5.42 9.32
N ASN A 2 13.90 4.71 9.72
CA ASN A 2 15.28 5.04 9.37
C ASN A 2 15.49 4.93 7.86
N CYS A 3 16.29 5.85 7.29
CA CYS A 3 16.53 5.94 5.86
C CYS A 3 17.13 4.65 5.27
N ALA A 4 18.09 4.03 5.96
CA ALA A 4 18.70 2.77 5.50
C ALA A 4 17.69 1.61 5.45
N LYS A 5 16.80 1.52 6.43
CA LYS A 5 15.72 0.52 6.42
C LYS A 5 14.72 0.77 5.29
N ALA A 6 14.41 2.03 5.03
CA ALA A 6 13.53 2.43 3.93
C ALA A 6 14.11 2.03 2.58
N ILE A 7 15.39 2.26 2.36
CA ILE A 7 16.08 1.87 1.13
C ILE A 7 15.98 0.35 0.91
N LYS A 8 16.27 -0.44 1.93
CA LYS A 8 16.17 -1.91 1.84
C LYS A 8 14.74 -2.37 1.51
N LYS A 9 13.75 -1.78 2.14
CA LYS A 9 12.33 -2.11 1.91
C LYS A 9 11.92 -1.76 0.48
N ILE A 10 12.30 -0.59 -0.02
CA ILE A 10 12.01 -0.12 -1.37
C ILE A 10 12.68 -1.05 -2.40
N GLU A 11 13.96 -1.32 -2.25
CA GLU A 11 14.72 -2.17 -3.17
C GLU A 11 14.16 -3.59 -3.23
N LYS A 12 13.81 -4.15 -2.09
CA LYS A 12 13.20 -5.49 -2.02
C LYS A 12 11.83 -5.56 -2.67
N TYR A 13 10.98 -4.58 -2.39
CA TYR A 13 9.59 -4.57 -2.88
C TYR A 13 9.49 -4.27 -4.38
N LEU A 14 10.24 -3.26 -4.85
CA LEU A 14 10.19 -2.81 -6.24
C LEU A 14 11.20 -3.52 -7.16
N GLY A 15 12.17 -4.22 -6.61
CA GLY A 15 13.22 -4.89 -7.40
C GLY A 15 14.16 -3.94 -8.12
N ILE A 16 14.38 -2.76 -7.57
CA ILE A 16 15.24 -1.71 -8.13
C ILE A 16 16.35 -1.37 -7.15
N LYS A 17 17.25 -0.48 -7.57
CA LYS A 17 18.31 0.07 -6.73
C LYS A 17 18.06 1.54 -6.47
N VAL A 18 18.16 1.96 -5.22
CA VAL A 18 18.07 3.35 -4.81
C VAL A 18 19.45 3.99 -4.91
N ASP A 19 19.53 5.11 -5.64
CA ASP A 19 20.75 5.90 -5.75
C ASP A 19 20.88 6.89 -4.59
N ILE A 20 22.10 7.06 -4.10
CA ILE A 20 22.41 7.98 -3.00
C ILE A 20 23.50 8.92 -3.49
N ASP A 21 23.28 10.25 -3.39
CA ASP A 21 24.27 11.24 -3.75
C ASP A 21 25.18 11.60 -2.56
N ASP A 22 26.16 12.47 -2.79
CA ASP A 22 27.13 12.92 -1.77
C ASP A 22 26.52 13.73 -0.63
N HIS A 23 25.28 14.21 -0.81
CA HIS A 23 24.54 14.98 0.19
C HIS A 23 23.52 14.14 0.97
N GLY A 24 23.52 12.82 0.78
CA GLY A 24 22.57 11.92 1.45
C GLY A 24 21.18 11.96 0.86
N ARG A 25 21.00 12.54 -0.31
CA ARG A 25 19.75 12.52 -1.03
C ARG A 25 19.60 11.18 -1.75
N CYS A 26 18.46 10.53 -1.52
CA CYS A 26 18.12 9.24 -2.14
C CYS A 26 17.09 9.47 -3.24
N TRP A 27 17.25 8.74 -4.34
CA TRP A 27 16.29 8.81 -5.42
C TRP A 27 16.28 7.51 -6.24
N PHE A 28 15.17 7.26 -6.89
CA PHE A 28 15.01 6.16 -7.82
C PHE A 28 13.91 6.46 -8.82
N GLN A 29 13.93 5.75 -9.93
CA GLN A 29 12.86 5.79 -10.91
C GLN A 29 12.22 4.40 -10.98
N TYR A 30 10.91 4.37 -10.92
CA TYR A 30 10.12 3.16 -11.11
C TYR A 30 9.05 3.45 -12.16
N GLU A 31 9.15 2.79 -13.32
CA GLU A 31 8.32 3.06 -14.48
C GLU A 31 8.34 4.55 -14.84
N ASP A 32 7.19 5.22 -14.80
CA ASP A 32 7.02 6.63 -15.12
C ASP A 32 7.13 7.57 -13.91
N LYS A 33 7.56 7.06 -12.76
CA LYS A 33 7.64 7.83 -11.51
C LYS A 33 9.08 8.02 -11.06
N ILE A 34 9.40 9.26 -10.68
CA ILE A 34 10.66 9.61 -10.03
C ILE A 34 10.35 9.89 -8.56
N CYS A 35 11.03 9.19 -7.68
CA CYS A 35 10.85 9.30 -6.24
C CYS A 35 12.13 9.79 -5.58
N SER A 36 12.00 10.67 -4.59
CA SER A 36 13.16 11.22 -3.87
C SER A 36 12.84 11.41 -2.38
N PHE A 37 13.87 11.26 -1.56
CA PHE A 37 13.79 11.48 -0.13
C PHE A 37 15.21 11.71 0.43
N PHE A 38 15.30 12.16 1.64
CA PHE A 38 16.58 12.36 2.32
C PHE A 38 16.47 12.07 3.81
N ALA A 39 17.60 11.76 4.42
CA ALA A 39 17.70 11.59 5.86
C ALA A 39 17.60 12.96 6.54
N ASN A 40 16.64 13.11 7.43
CA ASN A 40 16.38 14.38 8.09
C ASN A 40 17.50 14.77 9.06
N GLY A 41 18.04 15.97 8.89
CA GLY A 41 19.07 16.53 9.78
C GLY A 41 20.46 15.92 9.64
N THR A 42 20.71 15.06 8.66
CA THR A 42 22.02 14.44 8.44
C THR A 42 22.20 14.03 6.98
N THR A 43 23.45 13.97 6.53
CA THR A 43 23.81 13.39 5.22
C THR A 43 24.07 11.88 5.31
N ASP A 44 24.12 11.32 6.53
CA ASP A 44 24.33 9.89 6.76
C ASP A 44 22.99 9.16 6.79
N VAL A 45 22.71 8.38 5.73
CA VAL A 45 21.48 7.61 5.59
C VAL A 45 21.27 6.55 6.69
N ASN A 46 22.33 6.17 7.39
CA ASN A 46 22.25 5.21 8.49
C ASN A 46 21.79 5.84 9.82
N LYS A 47 21.82 7.16 9.91
CA LYS A 47 21.53 7.90 11.15
C LYS A 47 20.23 8.68 11.12
N GLY A 48 19.70 8.99 9.94
CA GLY A 48 18.55 9.87 9.80
C GLY A 48 17.25 9.13 9.54
N ASP A 49 16.16 9.73 10.01
CA ASP A 49 14.80 9.28 9.70
C ASP A 49 14.23 10.05 8.51
N ILE A 50 13.30 9.43 7.80
CA ILE A 50 12.60 10.05 6.68
C ILE A 50 11.30 10.66 7.19
N THR A 51 11.09 11.95 6.94
CA THR A 51 9.84 12.64 7.28
C THR A 51 8.92 12.80 6.08
N CYS A 52 9.49 12.97 4.88
CA CYS A 52 8.73 13.17 3.67
C CYS A 52 9.38 12.42 2.50
N MET A 53 8.54 11.80 1.70
CA MET A 53 8.94 11.17 0.43
C MET A 53 8.16 11.82 -0.70
N ARG A 54 8.85 12.22 -1.76
CA ARG A 54 8.28 12.98 -2.86
C ARG A 54 8.26 12.15 -4.15
N VAL A 55 7.14 12.21 -4.86
CA VAL A 55 6.94 11.50 -6.12
C VAL A 55 6.49 12.47 -7.19
N ARG A 56 7.06 12.37 -8.39
CA ARG A 56 6.57 13.07 -9.58
C ARG A 56 6.62 12.15 -10.80
N ARG A 57 5.89 12.53 -11.85
CA ARG A 57 5.95 11.81 -13.12
C ARG A 57 7.27 12.14 -13.85
N ALA A 58 7.94 11.13 -14.37
CA ALA A 58 9.16 11.29 -15.13
C ALA A 58 8.85 11.99 -16.47
N GLY A 59 9.69 12.95 -16.84
CA GLY A 59 9.60 13.67 -18.11
C GLY A 59 8.56 14.80 -18.14
N ASP A 60 7.83 15.03 -17.07
CA ASP A 60 6.87 16.12 -16.94
C ASP A 60 7.29 17.05 -15.81
N GLU A 61 7.96 18.15 -16.16
CA GLU A 61 8.44 19.14 -15.19
C GLU A 61 7.29 19.95 -14.57
N ASP A 62 6.14 20.01 -15.23
CA ASP A 62 4.95 20.70 -14.75
C ASP A 62 4.05 19.80 -13.88
N ASP A 63 4.35 18.50 -13.80
CA ASP A 63 3.60 17.58 -12.93
C ASP A 63 3.79 17.97 -11.46
N PRO A 64 2.71 18.22 -10.71
CA PRO A 64 2.84 18.55 -9.30
C PRO A 64 3.39 17.36 -8.52
N TYR A 65 4.31 17.64 -7.59
CA TYR A 65 4.80 16.63 -6.68
C TYR A 65 3.68 16.11 -5.77
N THR A 66 3.69 14.81 -5.52
CA THR A 66 2.92 14.22 -4.43
C THR A 66 3.86 13.93 -3.27
N ASP A 67 3.56 14.46 -2.10
CA ASP A 67 4.35 14.27 -0.90
C ASP A 67 3.67 13.27 0.04
N TYR A 68 4.44 12.25 0.47
CA TYR A 68 3.98 11.25 1.43
C TYR A 68 4.67 11.49 2.77
N PHE A 69 3.89 11.87 3.75
CA PHE A 69 4.36 12.08 5.13
C PHE A 69 4.13 10.85 5.98
N ALA A 70 4.84 10.74 7.10
CA ALA A 70 4.62 9.68 8.06
C ALA A 70 3.15 9.69 8.51
N GLY A 71 2.43 8.62 8.18
CA GLY A 71 1.02 8.48 8.51
C GLY A 71 0.82 7.87 9.89
N TYR A 72 -0.38 8.06 10.43
CA TYR A 72 -0.74 7.53 11.75
C TYR A 72 -0.86 6.01 11.75
N PHE A 73 -1.41 5.42 10.67
CA PHE A 73 -1.61 3.96 10.55
C PHE A 73 -0.68 3.31 9.55
N VAL A 74 -0.19 4.06 8.57
CA VAL A 74 0.66 3.57 7.50
C VAL A 74 1.83 4.52 7.35
N ASP A 75 3.07 3.98 7.40
CA ASP A 75 4.25 4.79 7.21
C ASP A 75 4.35 5.30 5.75
N ASN A 76 5.12 6.38 5.56
CA ASN A 76 5.27 7.02 4.26
C ASN A 76 5.98 6.12 3.22
N VAL A 77 6.87 5.25 3.66
CA VAL A 77 7.57 4.30 2.77
C VAL A 77 6.57 3.30 2.17
N THR A 78 5.69 2.75 3.00
CA THR A 78 4.63 1.84 2.55
C THR A 78 3.67 2.54 1.60
N GLN A 79 3.28 3.79 1.89
CA GLN A 79 2.45 4.59 1.00
C GLN A 79 3.12 4.78 -0.37
N LEU A 80 4.41 5.10 -0.39
CA LEU A 80 5.17 5.32 -1.63
C LEU A 80 5.26 4.05 -2.48
N ILE A 81 5.69 2.93 -1.89
CA ILE A 81 5.86 1.67 -2.64
C ILE A 81 4.53 1.12 -3.16
N HIS A 82 3.44 1.32 -2.42
CA HIS A 82 2.10 0.95 -2.89
C HIS A 82 1.58 1.88 -3.99
N ALA A 83 2.00 3.14 -4.00
CA ALA A 83 1.70 4.06 -5.10
C ALA A 83 2.47 3.68 -6.37
N CYS A 84 3.70 3.21 -6.25
CA CYS A 84 4.51 2.75 -7.38
C CYS A 84 4.04 1.38 -7.91
N LYS A 85 3.80 0.45 -7.01
CA LYS A 85 3.38 -0.92 -7.32
C LYS A 85 2.29 -1.35 -6.32
N PRO A 86 1.02 -1.13 -6.64
CA PRO A 86 -0.07 -1.55 -5.77
C PRO A 86 0.01 -3.05 -5.47
N PRO A 87 -0.24 -3.49 -4.21
CA PRO A 87 -0.28 -4.91 -3.90
C PRO A 87 -1.38 -5.59 -4.71
N GLU A 88 -1.12 -6.83 -5.14
CA GLU A 88 -2.12 -7.61 -5.87
C GLU A 88 -3.30 -7.93 -4.95
N PRO A 89 -4.53 -7.90 -5.48
CA PRO A 89 -5.70 -8.33 -4.71
C PRO A 89 -5.57 -9.80 -4.31
N LYS A 90 -5.88 -10.10 -3.06
CA LYS A 90 -5.88 -11.47 -2.54
C LYS A 90 -7.02 -12.31 -3.13
N TYR A 91 -8.17 -11.68 -3.36
CA TYR A 91 -9.36 -12.33 -3.89
C TYR A 91 -9.69 -11.81 -5.29
N LYS A 92 -10.37 -12.64 -6.08
CA LYS A 92 -10.75 -12.33 -7.46
C LYS A 92 -12.27 -12.39 -7.61
N PRO A 93 -12.87 -11.63 -8.55
CA PRO A 93 -14.29 -11.77 -8.88
C PRO A 93 -14.64 -13.22 -9.22
N GLY A 94 -15.77 -13.70 -8.72
CA GLY A 94 -16.23 -15.06 -8.87
C GLY A 94 -15.86 -16.02 -7.75
N GLN A 95 -14.94 -15.63 -6.86
CA GLN A 95 -14.59 -16.44 -5.70
C GLN A 95 -15.62 -16.29 -4.58
N LEU A 96 -15.82 -17.36 -3.81
CA LEU A 96 -16.63 -17.34 -2.60
C LEU A 96 -15.77 -17.14 -1.37
N VAL A 97 -16.17 -16.22 -0.53
CA VAL A 97 -15.49 -15.89 0.73
C VAL A 97 -16.45 -15.98 1.90
N ARG A 98 -15.90 -16.13 3.10
CA ARG A 98 -16.64 -16.10 4.36
C ARG A 98 -16.08 -14.99 5.24
N GLY A 99 -16.94 -14.28 5.95
CA GLY A 99 -16.53 -13.35 7.01
C GLY A 99 -15.90 -14.13 8.16
N LYS A 100 -14.71 -13.74 8.58
CA LYS A 100 -14.03 -14.35 9.73
C LYS A 100 -14.79 -14.08 11.02
N ASP A 101 -14.63 -14.98 12.00
CA ASP A 101 -15.16 -14.79 13.33
C ASP A 101 -14.24 -13.86 14.15
N ASN A 102 -14.30 -12.57 13.87
CA ASN A 102 -13.54 -11.54 14.58
C ASN A 102 -14.43 -10.37 14.98
N LYS A 103 -13.92 -9.49 15.82
CA LYS A 103 -14.68 -8.35 16.34
C LYS A 103 -15.22 -7.43 15.27
N ARG A 104 -14.44 -7.17 14.22
CA ARG A 104 -14.82 -6.27 13.12
C ARG A 104 -15.95 -6.87 12.28
N ALA A 105 -15.84 -8.15 11.92
CA ALA A 105 -16.87 -8.85 11.16
C ALA A 105 -18.19 -8.96 11.94
N LYS A 106 -18.12 -9.24 13.24
CA LYS A 106 -19.29 -9.23 14.14
C LYS A 106 -19.93 -7.86 14.22
N ARG A 107 -19.12 -6.80 14.38
CA ARG A 107 -19.59 -5.42 14.47
C ARG A 107 -20.35 -5.01 13.20
N TRP A 108 -19.88 -5.40 12.03
CA TRP A 108 -20.48 -5.04 10.76
C TRP A 108 -21.49 -6.08 10.23
N GLY A 109 -21.71 -7.16 10.97
CA GLY A 109 -22.77 -8.12 10.71
C GLY A 109 -22.50 -9.16 9.61
N PHE A 110 -21.23 -9.36 9.22
CA PHE A 110 -20.89 -10.35 8.19
C PHE A 110 -20.08 -11.55 8.69
N ALA A 111 -19.83 -11.66 10.00
CA ALA A 111 -19.13 -12.82 10.58
C ALA A 111 -19.86 -14.12 10.26
N GLY A 112 -19.14 -15.11 9.72
CA GLY A 112 -19.70 -16.43 9.35
C GLY A 112 -20.56 -16.44 8.09
N LYS A 113 -20.87 -15.29 7.49
CA LYS A 113 -21.64 -15.21 6.24
C LYS A 113 -20.76 -15.55 5.05
N VAL A 114 -21.34 -16.23 4.05
CA VAL A 114 -20.69 -16.53 2.77
C VAL A 114 -21.18 -15.55 1.72
N GLY A 115 -20.26 -15.04 0.93
CA GLY A 115 -20.57 -14.10 -0.14
C GLY A 115 -19.73 -14.31 -1.39
N LEU A 116 -20.17 -13.70 -2.47
CA LEU A 116 -19.51 -13.72 -3.78
C LEU A 116 -18.67 -12.44 -3.95
N VAL A 117 -17.41 -12.62 -4.29
CA VAL A 117 -16.55 -11.47 -4.66
C VAL A 117 -16.99 -10.97 -6.05
N THR A 118 -17.39 -9.72 -6.13
CA THR A 118 -17.84 -9.07 -7.37
C THR A 118 -16.78 -8.14 -7.95
N ASP A 119 -15.88 -7.63 -7.12
CA ASP A 119 -14.75 -6.78 -7.52
C ASP A 119 -13.64 -6.89 -6.48
N ALA A 120 -12.43 -6.60 -6.86
CA ALA A 120 -11.29 -6.68 -5.96
C ALA A 120 -10.35 -5.49 -6.14
N GLY A 121 -9.93 -4.92 -5.03
CA GLY A 121 -8.92 -3.87 -4.97
C GLY A 121 -7.77 -4.28 -4.05
N SER A 122 -6.80 -3.39 -3.89
CA SER A 122 -5.68 -3.62 -2.98
C SER A 122 -6.15 -3.64 -1.54
N GLY A 123 -5.98 -4.77 -0.87
CA GLY A 123 -6.31 -4.96 0.54
C GLY A 123 -7.80 -5.11 0.85
N GLN A 124 -8.66 -5.08 -0.15
CA GLN A 124 -10.11 -5.19 0.05
C GLN A 124 -10.82 -5.84 -1.13
N ALA A 125 -12.00 -6.38 -0.87
CA ALA A 125 -12.85 -6.99 -1.88
C ALA A 125 -14.29 -6.51 -1.73
N ARG A 126 -14.95 -6.30 -2.87
CA ARG A 126 -16.38 -6.05 -2.90
C ARG A 126 -17.10 -7.41 -2.86
N VAL A 127 -18.00 -7.58 -1.88
CA VAL A 127 -18.65 -8.86 -1.62
C VAL A 127 -20.16 -8.69 -1.60
N LEU A 128 -20.85 -9.58 -2.31
CA LEU A 128 -22.30 -9.71 -2.28
C LEU A 128 -22.66 -10.88 -1.35
N TRP A 129 -23.20 -10.58 -0.18
CA TRP A 129 -23.55 -11.56 0.84
C TRP A 129 -24.92 -12.19 0.58
N ASN A 130 -24.95 -13.47 0.24
CA ASN A 130 -26.20 -14.27 0.07
C ASN A 130 -27.26 -13.59 -0.83
N GLY A 131 -26.83 -12.78 -1.82
CA GLY A 131 -27.75 -12.06 -2.70
C GLY A 131 -28.36 -10.79 -2.10
N GLU A 132 -27.99 -10.43 -0.88
CA GLU A 132 -28.38 -9.16 -0.25
C GLU A 132 -27.45 -8.04 -0.70
N GLU A 133 -27.99 -6.83 -0.94
CA GLU A 133 -27.16 -5.66 -1.13
C GLU A 133 -26.51 -5.27 0.21
N PRO A 134 -25.18 -5.28 0.29
CA PRO A 134 -24.52 -4.89 1.52
C PRO A 134 -24.65 -3.38 1.75
N THR A 135 -24.81 -2.97 3.00
CA THR A 135 -24.73 -1.59 3.41
C THR A 135 -23.31 -1.03 3.21
N ARG A 136 -22.35 -1.89 3.04
CA ARG A 136 -20.95 -1.61 2.78
C ARG A 136 -20.52 -2.28 1.49
N SER A 137 -19.80 -1.53 0.63
CA SER A 137 -19.39 -2.06 -0.68
C SER A 137 -18.12 -2.91 -0.61
N TYR A 138 -17.15 -2.51 0.21
CA TYR A 138 -15.84 -3.17 0.29
C TYR A 138 -15.55 -3.64 1.71
N PHE A 139 -14.91 -4.81 1.78
CA PHE A 139 -14.52 -5.45 3.03
C PHE A 139 -13.01 -5.72 3.03
N SER A 140 -12.35 -5.52 4.17
CA SER A 140 -10.92 -5.78 4.30
C SER A 140 -10.60 -7.26 4.09
N GLU A 141 -9.58 -7.56 3.29
CA GLU A 141 -9.14 -8.93 3.04
C GLU A 141 -8.81 -9.70 4.32
N ARG A 142 -8.32 -9.02 5.35
CA ARG A 142 -7.99 -9.66 6.64
C ARG A 142 -9.22 -10.15 7.42
N ASP A 143 -10.42 -9.65 7.09
CA ASP A 143 -11.68 -10.04 7.72
C ASP A 143 -12.40 -11.13 6.92
N LEU A 144 -11.80 -11.61 5.83
CA LEU A 144 -12.35 -12.60 4.92
C LEU A 144 -11.47 -13.84 4.85
N GLU A 145 -12.09 -14.99 4.56
CA GLU A 145 -11.39 -16.24 4.25
C GLU A 145 -11.98 -16.87 2.99
N LEU A 146 -11.14 -17.56 2.21
CA LEU A 146 -11.56 -18.21 0.98
C LEU A 146 -12.39 -19.46 1.31
N VAL A 147 -13.55 -19.58 0.66
CA VAL A 147 -14.42 -20.78 0.75
C VAL A 147 -14.23 -21.64 -0.49
N SER A 148 -14.32 -21.04 -1.66
CA SER A 148 -14.07 -21.73 -2.91
C SER A 148 -13.73 -20.76 -4.03
N GLY A 149 -13.07 -21.22 -5.00
CA GLY A 149 -12.65 -20.46 -6.15
C GLY A 149 -11.76 -21.22 -7.04
#